data_8b14d5669dbc889db4c01eb80d4dcdb1
#
_entry.id   8b14d5669dbc889db4c01eb80d4dcdb1
#
_cell.length_a   1.000
_cell.length_b   1.000
_cell.length_c   1.000
_cell.angle_alpha   90.00
_cell.angle_beta   90.00
_cell.angle_gamma   90.00
#
_symmetry.space_group_name_H-M   'P 1'
#
loop_
_entity.id
_entity.type
_entity.pdbx_description
1 polymer ?
#
loop_
_entity_poly.entity_id
_entity_poly.type
_entity_poly.pdbx_seq_one_letter_code
_entity_poly.pdbx_strand_id
1 'polypeptide(L)'
;FSAAIAGKVFARHGTCIDTRLTVIDKRPAGEDVATTDAEDVYHPLCETTGELLAAVLAHCPERFDETPPCPSGARQIAPKPAPRLNLRALRDVARQETRHLAAERAKHLFDSIDAIPLAYQPKIWTDPQGTLQDAVYEDYTLQAFQIEGAATHPTSLVQSAAMASVPPPLPDYQPLLPTALKRDGVLSAPQLESVIYAGHAHACHLKGWFKPSEIAGQLVAAAEDDEGAFRLRKGWFLGDGTGCGKGRQVAGIIVDNWLRGRKRAVWVSKSDKLIEDAKRDWMALGGRESDIVPLSKFRQGSDIRLTEGVLF
;
A
#
# COMPACT_ATOMS: atom_id res chain seq x y z
N PHE A 1 -6.30 5.63 29.66
CA PHE A 1 -5.37 4.57 30.09
C PHE A 1 -4.27 4.38 29.07
N SER A 2 -3.04 4.28 29.53
CA SER A 2 -1.87 3.99 28.69
C SER A 2 -0.93 3.03 29.44
N ALA A 3 -0.46 2.00 28.76
CA ALA A 3 0.51 1.05 29.31
C ALA A 3 1.72 0.92 28.37
N ALA A 4 2.92 0.91 28.94
CA ALA A 4 4.12 0.54 28.20
C ALA A 4 4.23 -0.98 28.11
N ILE A 5 4.67 -1.49 26.98
CA ILE A 5 4.79 -2.92 26.72
C ILE A 5 6.24 -3.20 26.35
N ALA A 6 6.91 -4.05 27.13
CA ALA A 6 8.28 -4.45 26.84
C ALA A 6 8.36 -5.24 25.52
N GLY A 7 9.35 -4.95 24.69
CA GLY A 7 9.51 -5.55 23.37
C GLY A 7 9.59 -7.07 23.39
N LYS A 8 10.04 -7.69 24.50
CA LYS A 8 10.07 -9.15 24.68
C LYS A 8 8.69 -9.81 24.55
N VAL A 9 7.59 -9.08 24.81
CA VAL A 9 6.20 -9.59 24.65
C VAL A 9 5.92 -9.95 23.18
N PHE A 10 6.53 -9.24 22.25
CA PHE A 10 6.36 -9.45 20.81
C PHE A 10 7.50 -10.23 20.15
N ALA A 11 8.47 -10.72 20.91
CA ALA A 11 9.66 -11.42 20.39
C ALA A 11 9.28 -12.62 19.49
N ARG A 12 8.19 -13.33 19.79
CA ARG A 12 7.68 -14.43 18.95
C ARG A 12 7.17 -14.00 17.59
N HIS A 13 6.93 -12.68 17.40
CA HIS A 13 6.45 -12.09 16.16
C HIS A 13 7.56 -11.34 15.40
N GLY A 14 8.81 -11.51 15.82
CA GLY A 14 9.98 -10.96 15.13
C GLY A 14 10.29 -9.50 15.46
N THR A 15 9.74 -8.94 16.54
CA THR A 15 10.08 -7.61 17.03
C THR A 15 10.39 -7.63 18.52
N CYS A 16 11.40 -6.84 18.93
CA CYS A 16 11.78 -6.63 20.33
C CYS A 16 11.71 -5.14 20.71
N ILE A 17 10.95 -4.35 19.95
CA ILE A 17 10.82 -2.90 20.18
C ILE A 17 9.77 -2.67 21.26
N ASP A 18 10.12 -1.88 22.27
CA ASP A 18 9.17 -1.44 23.28
C ASP A 18 8.06 -0.61 22.64
N THR A 19 6.83 -0.90 23.00
CA THR A 19 5.65 -0.24 22.44
C THR A 19 4.78 0.31 23.56
N ARG A 20 3.78 1.10 23.18
CA ARG A 20 2.79 1.62 24.13
C ARG A 20 1.38 1.32 23.60
N LEU A 21 0.53 0.77 24.47
CA LEU A 21 -0.90 0.69 24.25
C LEU A 21 -1.57 1.89 24.90
N THR A 22 -2.30 2.67 24.11
CA THR A 22 -3.15 3.77 24.63
C THR A 22 -4.59 3.47 24.27
N VAL A 23 -5.45 3.41 25.27
CA VAL A 23 -6.89 3.27 25.11
C VAL A 23 -7.54 4.62 25.39
N ILE A 24 -8.25 5.15 24.41
CA ILE A 24 -8.98 6.43 24.48
C ILE A 24 -10.47 6.09 24.42
N ASP A 25 -11.20 6.42 25.49
CA ASP A 25 -12.64 6.30 25.51
C ASP A 25 -13.30 7.65 25.21
N LYS A 26 -14.30 7.66 24.34
CA LYS A 26 -15.02 8.87 23.97
C LYS A 26 -16.17 9.07 24.96
N ARG A 27 -16.06 10.08 25.80
CA ARG A 27 -17.15 10.46 26.71
C ARG A 27 -18.28 11.18 25.99
N PRO A 28 -19.53 11.07 26.48
CA PRO A 28 -20.64 11.88 25.99
C PRO A 28 -20.35 13.38 26.13
N ALA A 29 -20.85 14.19 25.22
CA ALA A 29 -20.69 15.63 25.25
C ALA A 29 -21.49 16.19 26.47
N GLY A 30 -20.81 16.85 27.39
CA GLY A 30 -21.45 17.53 28.55
C GLY A 30 -20.89 17.17 29.90
N GLU A 31 -19.97 16.23 30.03
CA GLU A 31 -19.24 16.02 31.29
C GLU A 31 -18.01 16.93 31.37
N ASP A 32 -17.95 17.76 32.42
CA ASP A 32 -16.76 18.58 32.71
C ASP A 32 -15.56 17.65 32.96
N VAL A 33 -14.56 17.77 32.12
CA VAL A 33 -13.29 17.09 32.30
C VAL A 33 -12.51 17.79 33.38
N ALA A 34 -12.41 17.20 34.57
CA ALA A 34 -11.34 17.54 35.48
C ALA A 34 -10.02 17.27 34.73
N THR A 35 -9.28 18.33 34.42
CA THR A 35 -7.92 18.23 33.87
C THR A 35 -7.05 17.59 34.94
N THR A 36 -6.87 16.29 34.89
CA THR A 36 -5.78 15.61 35.58
C THR A 36 -4.49 16.06 34.92
N ASP A 37 -3.62 16.68 35.72
CA ASP A 37 -2.28 17.05 35.26
C ASP A 37 -1.59 15.83 34.66
N ALA A 38 -0.83 16.04 33.58
CA ALA A 38 -0.22 14.97 32.80
C ALA A 38 0.78 14.09 33.60
N GLU A 39 1.11 14.50 34.80
CA GLU A 39 2.02 13.82 35.74
C GLU A 39 1.36 12.68 36.52
N ASP A 40 0.05 12.64 36.62
CA ASP A 40 -0.69 11.63 37.41
C ASP A 40 -1.18 10.42 36.62
N VAL A 41 -0.81 10.31 35.34
CA VAL A 41 -1.21 9.16 34.52
C VAL A 41 -0.29 7.98 34.84
N TYR A 42 -0.81 7.00 35.56
CA TYR A 42 -0.11 5.75 35.82
C TYR A 42 0.14 4.98 34.53
N HIS A 43 1.44 4.74 34.24
CA HIS A 43 1.88 4.01 33.06
C HIS A 43 2.62 2.73 33.48
N PRO A 44 1.93 1.64 33.75
CA PRO A 44 2.57 0.38 34.13
C PRO A 44 3.41 -0.17 32.96
N LEU A 45 4.58 -0.69 33.27
CA LEU A 45 5.37 -1.48 32.33
C LEU A 45 4.89 -2.93 32.38
N CYS A 46 4.32 -3.42 31.28
CA CYS A 46 3.87 -4.81 31.16
C CYS A 46 4.97 -5.64 30.49
N GLU A 47 5.46 -6.64 31.18
CA GLU A 47 6.49 -7.56 30.68
C GLU A 47 5.94 -8.85 30.10
N THR A 48 4.65 -9.12 30.33
CA THR A 48 3.93 -10.28 29.83
C THR A 48 2.58 -9.88 29.25
N THR A 49 2.03 -10.72 28.37
CA THR A 49 0.67 -10.54 27.83
C THR A 49 -0.41 -10.64 28.92
N GLY A 50 -0.16 -11.43 29.96
CA GLY A 50 -1.07 -11.57 31.10
C GLY A 50 -1.15 -10.28 31.92
N GLU A 51 -0.02 -9.63 32.20
CA GLU A 51 0.03 -8.34 32.89
C GLU A 51 -0.66 -7.24 32.08
N LEU A 52 -0.45 -7.21 30.75
CA LEU A 52 -1.12 -6.26 29.87
C LEU A 52 -2.64 -6.44 29.92
N LEU A 53 -3.12 -7.70 29.83
CA LEU A 53 -4.55 -8.00 29.90
C LEU A 53 -5.13 -7.59 31.24
N ALA A 54 -4.47 -7.91 32.36
CA ALA A 54 -4.89 -7.52 33.70
C ALA A 54 -4.97 -5.99 33.85
N ALA A 55 -3.96 -5.25 33.35
CA ALA A 55 -3.93 -3.80 33.37
C ALA A 55 -5.08 -3.19 32.54
N VAL A 56 -5.37 -3.74 31.36
CA VAL A 56 -6.49 -3.30 30.52
C VAL A 56 -7.81 -3.55 31.22
N LEU A 57 -8.04 -4.76 31.76
CA LEU A 57 -9.31 -5.10 32.43
C LEU A 57 -9.54 -4.26 33.71
N ALA A 58 -8.47 -3.89 34.41
CA ALA A 58 -8.60 -3.08 35.63
C ALA A 58 -8.94 -1.60 35.32
N HIS A 59 -8.65 -1.10 34.13
CA HIS A 59 -8.79 0.33 33.79
C HIS A 59 -9.79 0.61 32.67
N CYS A 60 -10.30 -0.41 32.00
CA CYS A 60 -11.40 -0.22 31.06
C CYS A 60 -12.72 -0.13 31.85
N PRO A 61 -13.50 0.94 31.69
CA PRO A 61 -14.81 1.02 32.28
C PRO A 61 -15.71 -0.10 31.77
N GLU A 62 -16.54 -0.69 32.63
CA GLU A 62 -17.58 -1.63 32.22
C GLU A 62 -18.46 -0.93 31.16
N ARG A 63 -18.62 -1.54 30.01
CA ARG A 63 -19.59 -1.08 29.03
C ARG A 63 -20.96 -1.32 29.59
N PHE A 64 -21.62 -0.25 30.02
CA PHE A 64 -23.04 -0.29 30.34
C PHE A 64 -23.78 -0.56 29.02
N ASP A 65 -24.33 -1.74 28.86
CA ASP A 65 -25.34 -2.07 27.85
C ASP A 65 -26.69 -1.43 28.28
N GLU A 66 -26.71 -0.11 28.43
CA GLU A 66 -27.96 0.62 28.49
C GLU A 66 -28.42 0.86 27.04
N THR A 67 -29.13 -0.10 26.50
CA THR A 67 -30.16 0.18 25.51
C THR A 67 -31.14 1.16 26.17
N PRO A 68 -31.24 2.42 25.70
CA PRO A 68 -32.20 3.34 26.28
C PRO A 68 -33.59 2.73 26.18
N PRO A 69 -34.42 2.73 27.25
CA PRO A 69 -35.75 2.18 27.21
C PRO A 69 -36.54 2.90 26.12
N CYS A 70 -37.10 2.13 25.20
CA CYS A 70 -37.99 2.63 24.16
C CYS A 70 -39.14 3.40 24.86
N PRO A 71 -39.37 4.69 24.57
CA PRO A 71 -40.44 5.44 25.21
C PRO A 71 -41.78 4.82 24.83
N SER A 72 -42.38 4.10 25.76
CA SER A 72 -43.76 3.59 25.68
C SER A 72 -44.70 4.79 25.74
N GLY A 73 -45.11 5.29 24.58
CA GLY A 73 -46.03 6.42 24.52
C GLY A 73 -46.17 7.10 23.17
N ALA A 74 -45.62 6.55 22.11
CA ALA A 74 -45.83 7.09 20.76
C ALA A 74 -47.26 6.77 20.26
N ARG A 75 -48.10 7.79 20.19
CA ARG A 75 -49.39 7.76 19.45
C ARG A 75 -49.12 7.10 18.12
N GLN A 76 -49.85 6.05 17.80
CA GLN A 76 -49.89 5.47 16.46
C GLN A 76 -50.45 6.52 15.48
N ILE A 77 -49.54 7.24 14.84
CA ILE A 77 -49.86 8.01 13.66
C ILE A 77 -49.98 6.99 12.52
N ALA A 78 -51.17 6.84 11.96
CA ALA A 78 -51.39 6.00 10.81
C ALA A 78 -50.33 6.33 9.74
N PRO A 79 -49.68 5.33 9.13
CA PRO A 79 -48.65 5.59 8.15
C PRO A 79 -49.24 6.32 6.96
N LYS A 80 -48.74 7.51 6.64
CA LYS A 80 -49.00 8.14 5.34
C LYS A 80 -48.64 7.13 4.26
N PRO A 81 -49.49 6.95 3.23
CA PRO A 81 -49.16 6.05 2.15
C PRO A 81 -47.83 6.44 1.56
N ALA A 82 -46.88 5.49 1.55
CA ALA A 82 -45.56 5.70 0.99
C ALA A 82 -45.68 6.23 -0.46
N PRO A 83 -44.91 7.22 -0.84
CA PRO A 83 -44.92 7.70 -2.22
C PRO A 83 -44.62 6.53 -3.14
N ARG A 84 -45.50 6.32 -4.13
CA ARG A 84 -45.30 5.23 -5.11
C ARG A 84 -43.93 5.42 -5.77
N LEU A 85 -43.00 4.52 -5.48
CA LEU A 85 -41.65 4.54 -6.07
C LEU A 85 -41.83 4.49 -7.59
N ASN A 86 -41.36 5.53 -8.26
CA ASN A 86 -41.37 5.56 -9.72
C ASN A 86 -40.17 4.70 -10.22
N LEU A 87 -40.42 3.40 -10.35
CA LEU A 87 -39.45 2.43 -10.85
C LEU A 87 -38.82 2.80 -12.20
N ARG A 88 -39.58 3.59 -13.00
CA ARG A 88 -39.07 4.07 -14.30
C ARG A 88 -37.99 5.14 -14.10
N ALA A 89 -38.21 6.11 -13.21
CA ALA A 89 -37.23 7.13 -12.85
C ALA A 89 -35.97 6.52 -12.21
N LEU A 90 -36.13 5.51 -11.34
CA LEU A 90 -34.99 4.78 -10.75
C LEU A 90 -34.18 4.01 -11.80
N ARG A 91 -34.84 3.39 -12.78
CA ARG A 91 -34.15 2.72 -13.89
C ARG A 91 -33.41 3.72 -14.80
N ASP A 92 -33.96 4.89 -15.01
CA ASP A 92 -33.33 5.94 -15.85
C ASP A 92 -32.12 6.55 -15.13
N VAL A 93 -32.18 6.78 -13.81
CA VAL A 93 -31.04 7.19 -12.98
C VAL A 93 -29.96 6.12 -12.99
N ALA A 94 -30.30 4.85 -12.74
CA ALA A 94 -29.34 3.74 -12.78
C ALA A 94 -28.69 3.57 -14.16
N ARG A 95 -29.45 3.79 -15.25
CA ARG A 95 -28.90 3.78 -16.62
C ARG A 95 -27.98 4.97 -16.87
N GLN A 96 -28.30 6.14 -16.32
CA GLN A 96 -27.49 7.34 -16.45
C GLN A 96 -26.18 7.23 -15.66
N GLU A 97 -26.23 6.68 -14.44
CA GLU A 97 -25.04 6.34 -13.64
C GLU A 97 -24.18 5.27 -14.34
N THR A 98 -24.81 4.23 -14.89
CA THR A 98 -24.07 3.21 -15.64
C THR A 98 -23.42 3.79 -16.90
N ARG A 99 -24.05 4.75 -17.59
CA ARG A 99 -23.48 5.47 -18.75
C ARG A 99 -22.37 6.41 -18.31
N HIS A 100 -22.51 7.10 -17.19
CA HIS A 100 -21.48 7.99 -16.62
C HIS A 100 -20.24 7.17 -16.23
N LEU A 101 -20.42 6.07 -15.51
CA LEU A 101 -19.35 5.12 -15.15
C LEU A 101 -18.70 4.49 -16.39
N ALA A 102 -19.47 4.20 -17.44
CA ALA A 102 -18.91 3.70 -18.70
C ALA A 102 -18.13 4.78 -19.45
N ALA A 103 -18.56 6.05 -19.40
CA ALA A 103 -17.85 7.18 -20.00
C ALA A 103 -16.59 7.56 -19.21
N GLU A 104 -16.61 7.43 -17.88
CA GLU A 104 -15.41 7.57 -17.04
C GLU A 104 -14.42 6.42 -17.27
N ARG A 105 -14.92 5.18 -17.47
CA ARG A 105 -14.10 4.05 -17.91
C ARG A 105 -13.44 4.26 -19.26
N ALA A 106 -14.09 5.00 -20.18
CA ALA A 106 -13.56 5.25 -21.51
C ALA A 106 -12.36 6.20 -21.54
N LYS A 107 -12.18 7.01 -20.49
CA LYS A 107 -11.02 7.92 -20.37
C LYS A 107 -10.14 7.48 -19.23
N HIS A 108 -9.23 6.55 -19.51
CA HIS A 108 -8.15 6.24 -18.57
C HIS A 108 -7.18 7.42 -18.52
N LEU A 109 -6.84 7.90 -17.33
CA LEU A 109 -5.97 9.06 -17.18
C LEU A 109 -4.62 8.83 -17.87
N PHE A 110 -4.13 7.60 -17.88
CA PHE A 110 -2.87 7.21 -18.54
C PHE A 110 -2.93 7.22 -20.08
N ASP A 111 -4.12 7.20 -20.69
CA ASP A 111 -4.26 7.24 -22.15
C ASP A 111 -4.15 8.69 -22.71
N SER A 112 -4.21 9.71 -21.83
CA SER A 112 -4.22 11.13 -22.19
C SER A 112 -3.03 11.92 -21.65
N ILE A 113 -2.04 11.29 -21.03
CA ILE A 113 -0.96 11.96 -20.32
C ILE A 113 0.36 11.82 -21.08
N ASP A 114 1.12 12.91 -21.08
CA ASP A 114 2.52 12.94 -21.50
C ASP A 114 3.37 12.09 -20.55
N ALA A 115 3.50 10.82 -20.90
CA ALA A 115 4.42 9.92 -20.25
C ALA A 115 5.75 9.94 -20.97
N ILE A 116 6.80 10.24 -20.26
CA ILE A 116 8.16 10.27 -20.78
C ILE A 116 9.07 9.34 -19.98
N PRO A 117 10.14 8.83 -20.60
CA PRO A 117 11.17 8.14 -19.86
C PRO A 117 11.74 9.04 -18.76
N LEU A 118 11.76 8.54 -17.54
CA LEU A 118 12.30 9.26 -16.38
C LEU A 118 13.82 9.41 -16.54
N ALA A 119 14.28 10.63 -16.78
CA ALA A 119 15.71 10.93 -16.86
C ALA A 119 16.32 11.03 -15.45
N TYR A 120 17.52 10.49 -15.31
CA TYR A 120 18.39 10.64 -14.14
C TYR A 120 19.85 10.71 -14.59
N GLN A 121 20.71 11.23 -13.74
CA GLN A 121 22.13 11.36 -14.02
C GLN A 121 22.93 10.44 -13.09
N PRO A 122 23.89 9.65 -13.61
CA PRO A 122 24.77 8.85 -12.77
C PRO A 122 25.51 9.72 -11.77
N LYS A 123 25.64 9.22 -10.54
CA LYS A 123 26.41 9.83 -9.47
C LYS A 123 27.61 8.93 -9.17
N ILE A 124 28.78 9.52 -9.04
CA ILE A 124 29.95 8.77 -8.60
C ILE A 124 29.72 8.41 -7.12
N TRP A 125 29.66 7.11 -6.87
CA TRP A 125 29.61 6.64 -5.49
C TRP A 125 30.93 6.95 -4.78
N THR A 126 30.84 7.50 -3.60
CA THR A 126 31.98 7.73 -2.70
C THR A 126 31.75 6.93 -1.45
N ASP A 127 32.73 6.10 -1.11
CA ASP A 127 32.70 5.37 0.16
C ASP A 127 32.50 6.38 1.30
N PRO A 128 31.50 6.23 2.15
CA PRO A 128 31.28 7.07 3.33
C PRO A 128 32.37 6.79 4.36
N GLN A 129 33.60 7.23 4.04
CA GLN A 129 34.80 6.98 4.86
C GLN A 129 34.71 7.63 6.23
N GLY A 130 34.90 6.87 7.27
CA GLY A 130 35.46 7.32 8.55
C GLY A 130 34.51 7.78 9.64
N THR A 131 33.20 7.93 9.39
CA THR A 131 32.24 8.34 10.41
C THR A 131 31.34 7.19 10.88
N LEU A 132 31.47 6.02 10.27
CA LEU A 132 30.52 4.92 10.40
C LEU A 132 30.89 3.86 11.44
N GLN A 133 31.98 4.02 12.17
CA GLN A 133 32.43 2.95 13.08
C GLN A 133 31.49 2.69 14.26
N ASP A 134 30.59 3.64 14.59
CA ASP A 134 29.68 3.51 15.72
C ASP A 134 28.18 3.63 15.35
N ALA A 135 27.81 4.03 14.12
CA ALA A 135 26.43 4.20 13.71
C ALA A 135 25.89 2.96 13.00
N VAL A 136 24.77 2.41 13.48
CA VAL A 136 24.05 1.30 12.83
C VAL A 136 23.26 1.79 11.63
N TYR A 137 22.78 3.03 11.69
CA TYR A 137 21.96 3.68 10.66
C TYR A 137 22.48 5.08 10.35
N GLU A 138 22.27 5.50 9.13
CA GLU A 138 22.55 6.85 8.63
C GLU A 138 21.36 7.38 7.81
N ASP A 139 21.37 8.70 7.54
CA ASP A 139 20.35 9.30 6.69
C ASP A 139 20.41 8.74 5.27
N TYR A 140 19.25 8.37 4.74
CA TYR A 140 19.14 7.80 3.41
C TYR A 140 19.36 8.88 2.33
N THR A 141 20.23 8.59 1.39
CA THR A 141 20.44 9.39 0.18
C THR A 141 20.60 8.48 -1.04
N LEU A 142 20.12 8.94 -2.21
CA LEU A 142 20.38 8.24 -3.46
C LEU A 142 21.88 8.22 -3.76
N GLN A 143 22.44 7.04 -3.97
CA GLN A 143 23.89 6.85 -4.08
C GLN A 143 24.35 6.64 -5.54
N ALA A 144 23.58 5.92 -6.36
CA ALA A 144 23.98 5.58 -7.74
C ALA A 144 23.70 6.68 -8.75
N PHE A 145 22.69 7.50 -8.51
CA PHE A 145 22.25 8.52 -9.46
C PHE A 145 21.48 9.64 -8.75
N GLN A 146 21.25 10.71 -9.49
CA GLN A 146 20.43 11.84 -9.07
C GLN A 146 19.26 12.04 -10.04
N ILE A 147 18.08 12.30 -9.50
CA ILE A 147 16.87 12.60 -10.27
C ILE A 147 16.59 14.10 -10.10
N GLU A 148 16.94 14.88 -11.12
CA GLU A 148 16.76 16.33 -11.08
C GLU A 148 15.29 16.71 -10.91
N GLY A 149 15.00 17.62 -9.98
CA GLY A 149 13.65 18.10 -9.69
C GLY A 149 12.73 17.09 -9.00
N ALA A 150 13.25 15.95 -8.54
CA ALA A 150 12.47 15.03 -7.71
C ALA A 150 12.36 15.55 -6.27
N ALA A 151 11.16 15.45 -5.69
CA ALA A 151 10.92 15.85 -4.32
C ALA A 151 11.62 14.90 -3.33
N THR A 152 12.03 15.45 -2.19
CA THR A 152 12.48 14.64 -1.05
C THR A 152 11.32 13.84 -0.47
N HIS A 153 11.62 12.77 0.25
CA HIS A 153 10.58 12.02 0.96
C HIS A 153 10.02 12.88 2.11
N PRO A 154 8.68 12.89 2.35
CA PRO A 154 8.06 13.73 3.38
C PRO A 154 8.47 13.39 4.80
N THR A 155 8.98 12.19 5.03
CA THR A 155 9.57 11.78 6.32
C THR A 155 11.05 11.49 6.13
N SER A 156 11.86 11.72 7.17
CA SER A 156 13.25 11.32 7.15
C SER A 156 13.35 9.80 7.00
N LEU A 157 14.14 9.37 6.02
CA LEU A 157 14.43 7.96 5.80
C LEU A 157 15.86 7.67 6.28
N VAL A 158 16.04 6.47 6.78
CA VAL A 158 17.35 5.98 7.21
C VAL A 158 17.70 4.69 6.48
N GLN A 159 18.98 4.47 6.28
CA GLN A 159 19.53 3.23 5.73
C GLN A 159 20.50 2.60 6.71
N SER A 160 20.71 1.29 6.59
CA SER A 160 21.77 0.62 7.32
C SER A 160 23.13 1.11 6.82
N ALA A 161 23.99 1.52 7.73
CA ALA A 161 25.36 1.94 7.39
C ALA A 161 26.15 0.83 6.68
N ALA A 162 25.91 -0.43 7.04
CA ALA A 162 26.52 -1.56 6.35
C ALA A 162 26.06 -1.70 4.89
N MET A 163 24.80 -1.39 4.57
CA MET A 163 24.31 -1.38 3.18
C MET A 163 24.83 -0.18 2.41
N ALA A 164 24.94 0.97 3.05
CA ALA A 164 25.47 2.20 2.46
C ALA A 164 26.95 2.10 2.07
N SER A 165 27.72 1.24 2.74
CA SER A 165 29.15 1.00 2.43
C SER A 165 29.36 0.13 1.17
N VAL A 166 28.31 -0.37 0.56
CA VAL A 166 28.38 -1.17 -0.68
C VAL A 166 27.93 -0.33 -1.86
N PRO A 167 28.76 -0.16 -2.91
CA PRO A 167 28.35 0.60 -4.08
C PRO A 167 27.12 -0.04 -4.75
N PRO A 168 26.02 0.71 -4.91
CA PRO A 168 24.85 0.19 -5.60
C PRO A 168 25.14 0.04 -7.09
N PRO A 169 24.52 -0.94 -7.78
CA PRO A 169 24.66 -1.07 -9.22
C PRO A 169 24.06 0.16 -9.91
N LEU A 170 24.71 0.62 -10.98
CA LEU A 170 24.13 1.65 -11.84
C LEU A 170 23.06 1.03 -12.74
N PRO A 171 21.78 1.45 -12.63
CA PRO A 171 20.74 0.97 -13.52
C PRO A 171 20.87 1.59 -14.92
N ASP A 172 20.38 0.87 -15.93
CA ASP A 172 20.28 1.34 -17.34
C ASP A 172 18.82 1.52 -17.79
N TYR A 173 17.87 1.41 -16.85
CA TYR A 173 16.44 1.42 -17.11
C TYR A 173 15.82 2.78 -16.79
N GLN A 174 15.08 3.33 -17.74
CA GLN A 174 14.29 4.54 -17.57
C GLN A 174 12.79 4.21 -17.53
N PRO A 175 12.15 4.28 -16.35
CA PRO A 175 10.71 4.06 -16.25
C PRO A 175 9.93 5.06 -17.10
N LEU A 176 8.87 4.59 -17.74
CA LEU A 176 7.91 5.44 -18.41
C LEU A 176 6.86 5.91 -17.42
N LEU A 177 6.88 7.19 -17.07
CA LEU A 177 6.00 7.74 -16.04
C LEU A 177 5.39 9.07 -16.49
N PRO A 178 4.14 9.37 -16.05
CA PRO A 178 3.57 10.70 -16.19
C PRO A 178 4.47 11.76 -15.53
N THR A 179 4.78 12.83 -16.24
CA THR A 179 5.66 13.90 -15.75
C THR A 179 5.18 14.51 -14.44
N ALA A 180 3.87 14.56 -14.22
CA ALA A 180 3.26 15.06 -13.02
C ALA A 180 3.69 14.28 -11.75
N LEU A 181 3.95 12.98 -11.84
CA LEU A 181 4.33 12.17 -10.67
C LEU A 181 5.64 12.66 -10.04
N LYS A 182 6.59 13.10 -10.84
CA LYS A 182 7.84 13.71 -10.37
C LYS A 182 7.65 15.18 -10.02
N ARG A 183 7.07 15.97 -10.95
CA ARG A 183 6.93 17.42 -10.82
C ARG A 183 6.15 17.81 -9.56
N ASP A 184 5.05 17.13 -9.30
CA ASP A 184 4.12 17.45 -8.19
C ASP A 184 4.49 16.68 -6.91
N GLY A 185 5.62 15.97 -6.88
CA GLY A 185 6.12 15.24 -5.72
C GLY A 185 5.24 14.06 -5.28
N VAL A 186 4.41 13.53 -6.18
CA VAL A 186 3.55 12.37 -5.90
C VAL A 186 4.40 11.14 -5.58
N LEU A 187 5.51 10.98 -6.31
CA LEU A 187 6.58 10.05 -6.00
C LEU A 187 7.84 10.84 -5.62
N SER A 188 8.35 10.60 -4.43
CA SER A 188 9.62 11.17 -3.97
C SER A 188 10.83 10.52 -4.64
N ALA A 189 11.99 11.15 -4.53
CA ALA A 189 13.23 10.62 -5.13
C ALA A 189 13.53 9.16 -4.73
N PRO A 190 13.44 8.73 -3.45
CA PRO A 190 13.63 7.32 -3.08
C PRO A 190 12.56 6.38 -3.67
N GLN A 191 11.32 6.86 -3.81
CA GLN A 191 10.26 6.06 -4.42
C GLN A 191 10.44 5.90 -5.92
N LEU A 192 10.92 6.95 -6.61
CA LEU A 192 11.30 6.88 -8.03
C LEU A 192 12.50 5.96 -8.24
N GLU A 193 13.49 6.00 -7.33
CA GLU A 193 14.63 5.08 -7.34
C GLU A 193 14.18 3.62 -7.31
N SER A 194 13.23 3.29 -6.45
CA SER A 194 12.66 1.94 -6.38
C SER A 194 12.02 1.50 -7.69
N VAL A 195 11.30 2.41 -8.37
CA VAL A 195 10.70 2.11 -9.68
C VAL A 195 11.78 1.87 -10.75
N ILE A 196 12.89 2.64 -10.72
CA ILE A 196 14.02 2.48 -11.62
C ILE A 196 14.65 1.10 -11.43
N TYR A 197 15.01 0.73 -10.20
CA TYR A 197 15.66 -0.56 -9.92
C TYR A 197 14.75 -1.75 -10.19
N ALA A 198 13.47 -1.66 -9.83
CA ALA A 198 12.50 -2.69 -10.16
C ALA A 198 12.37 -2.87 -11.68
N GLY A 199 12.29 -1.75 -12.42
CA GLY A 199 12.25 -1.77 -13.87
C GLY A 199 13.51 -2.40 -14.50
N HIS A 200 14.69 -2.04 -13.99
CA HIS A 200 15.96 -2.64 -14.42
C HIS A 200 15.98 -4.16 -14.19
N ALA A 201 15.58 -4.61 -12.98
CA ALA A 201 15.49 -6.05 -12.70
C ALA A 201 14.49 -6.75 -13.62
N HIS A 202 13.32 -6.17 -13.80
CA HIS A 202 12.26 -6.73 -14.63
C HIS A 202 12.57 -6.69 -16.14
N ALA A 203 13.49 -5.84 -16.61
CA ALA A 203 13.98 -5.85 -17.98
C ALA A 203 14.95 -7.01 -18.25
N CYS A 204 15.58 -7.55 -17.19
CA CYS A 204 16.45 -8.70 -17.27
C CYS A 204 15.65 -10.00 -17.20
N HIS A 205 16.18 -11.06 -17.86
CA HIS A 205 15.58 -12.38 -17.81
C HIS A 205 16.46 -13.35 -17.01
N LEU A 206 15.82 -14.35 -16.43
CA LEU A 206 16.51 -15.53 -15.90
C LEU A 206 17.14 -16.30 -17.05
N LYS A 207 18.18 -17.06 -16.73
CA LYS A 207 18.80 -17.98 -17.70
C LYS A 207 17.84 -19.12 -18.03
N GLY A 208 17.78 -19.51 -19.31
CA GLY A 208 16.96 -20.61 -19.80
C GLY A 208 15.58 -20.18 -20.29
N TRP A 209 14.94 -21.13 -20.95
CA TRP A 209 13.59 -21.05 -21.48
C TRP A 209 12.70 -22.00 -20.72
N PHE A 210 11.43 -21.68 -20.61
CA PHE A 210 10.44 -22.41 -19.83
C PHE A 210 9.14 -22.52 -20.60
N LYS A 211 8.39 -23.60 -20.36
CA LYS A 211 7.02 -23.75 -20.87
C LYS A 211 6.11 -24.34 -19.80
N PRO A 212 4.78 -24.14 -19.90
CA PRO A 212 3.84 -24.81 -19.02
C PRO A 212 3.99 -26.33 -19.10
N SER A 213 3.93 -27.00 -17.97
CA SER A 213 3.82 -28.45 -17.88
C SER A 213 2.37 -28.89 -18.11
N GLU A 214 2.17 -30.18 -18.41
CA GLU A 214 0.85 -30.80 -18.38
C GLU A 214 0.24 -30.77 -16.98
N ILE A 215 1.06 -30.71 -15.93
CA ILE A 215 0.61 -30.53 -14.55
C ILE A 215 0.32 -29.03 -14.34
N ALA A 216 -0.95 -28.71 -14.06
CA ALA A 216 -1.38 -27.34 -13.84
C ALA A 216 -0.53 -26.61 -12.80
N GLY A 217 -0.10 -25.39 -13.13
CA GLY A 217 0.70 -24.55 -12.25
C GLY A 217 2.20 -24.87 -12.18
N GLN A 218 2.70 -25.81 -12.98
CA GLN A 218 4.12 -26.11 -13.05
C GLN A 218 4.74 -25.60 -14.36
N LEU A 219 6.00 -25.22 -14.29
CA LEU A 219 6.84 -24.87 -15.43
C LEU A 219 7.97 -25.90 -15.54
N VAL A 220 8.30 -26.28 -16.78
CA VAL A 220 9.43 -27.13 -17.09
C VAL A 220 10.43 -26.38 -17.97
N ALA A 221 11.70 -26.78 -17.90
CA ALA A 221 12.71 -26.25 -18.80
C ALA A 221 12.36 -26.60 -20.26
N ALA A 222 12.64 -25.68 -21.15
CA ALA A 222 12.34 -25.81 -22.57
C ALA A 222 13.55 -25.36 -23.41
N ALA A 223 13.60 -25.77 -24.69
CA ALA A 223 14.49 -25.18 -25.66
C ALA A 223 13.91 -23.83 -26.15
N GLU A 224 14.75 -22.99 -26.76
CA GLU A 224 14.32 -21.67 -27.27
C GLU A 224 13.28 -21.78 -28.38
N ASP A 225 13.39 -22.82 -29.20
CA ASP A 225 12.55 -23.13 -30.34
C ASP A 225 11.31 -24.00 -29.98
N ASP A 226 11.16 -24.39 -28.72
CA ASP A 226 9.96 -25.13 -28.27
C ASP A 226 8.71 -24.26 -28.38
N GLU A 227 7.62 -24.85 -28.89
CA GLU A 227 6.32 -24.16 -28.95
C GLU A 227 5.85 -23.76 -27.58
N GLY A 228 5.49 -22.48 -27.43
CA GLY A 228 5.03 -21.91 -26.16
C GLY A 228 6.16 -21.64 -25.16
N ALA A 229 7.42 -21.76 -25.53
CA ALA A 229 8.56 -21.42 -24.69
C ALA A 229 8.64 -19.91 -24.45
N PHE A 230 8.98 -19.54 -23.22
CA PHE A 230 9.15 -18.14 -22.81
C PHE A 230 10.28 -18.01 -21.79
N ARG A 231 10.77 -16.78 -21.63
CA ARG A 231 11.76 -16.45 -20.61
C ARG A 231 11.12 -15.78 -19.41
N LEU A 232 11.51 -16.21 -18.22
CA LEU A 232 11.09 -15.57 -16.97
C LEU A 232 11.90 -14.30 -16.73
N ARG A 233 11.24 -13.24 -16.29
CA ARG A 233 11.90 -12.02 -15.84
C ARG A 233 12.50 -12.20 -14.45
N LYS A 234 13.54 -11.45 -14.15
CA LYS A 234 14.05 -11.36 -12.78
C LYS A 234 13.03 -10.67 -11.88
N GLY A 235 12.90 -11.15 -10.66
CA GLY A 235 12.20 -10.45 -9.60
C GLY A 235 13.06 -9.35 -8.99
N TRP A 236 12.41 -8.47 -8.23
CA TRP A 236 13.06 -7.45 -7.43
C TRP A 236 12.47 -7.45 -6.02
N PHE A 237 13.31 -7.23 -5.02
CA PHE A 237 12.92 -7.22 -3.61
C PHE A 237 12.97 -5.80 -3.07
N LEU A 238 11.84 -5.30 -2.56
CA LEU A 238 11.73 -4.01 -1.90
C LEU A 238 11.76 -4.21 -0.38
N GLY A 239 12.92 -3.97 0.23
CA GLY A 239 13.19 -4.19 1.65
C GLY A 239 12.89 -3.01 2.57
N ASP A 240 12.24 -1.96 2.06
CA ASP A 240 11.96 -0.74 2.83
C ASP A 240 11.15 -1.01 4.10
N GLY A 241 11.42 -0.24 5.14
CA GLY A 241 10.67 -0.25 6.39
C GLY A 241 9.20 0.18 6.23
N THR A 242 8.46 0.14 7.32
CA THR A 242 7.10 0.69 7.36
C THR A 242 7.15 2.22 7.25
N GLY A 243 6.19 2.80 6.53
CA GLY A 243 6.09 4.26 6.35
C GLY A 243 6.79 4.82 5.11
N CYS A 244 7.66 4.06 4.43
CA CYS A 244 8.34 4.51 3.19
C CYS A 244 7.42 4.61 1.97
N GLY A 245 6.13 4.33 2.11
CA GLY A 245 5.17 4.39 1.00
C GLY A 245 5.33 3.28 -0.02
N LYS A 246 5.63 2.04 0.42
CA LYS A 246 5.78 0.88 -0.47
C LYS A 246 4.59 0.68 -1.42
N GLY A 247 3.37 0.94 -0.98
CA GLY A 247 2.19 0.84 -1.84
C GLY A 247 2.28 1.76 -3.06
N ARG A 248 2.75 3.00 -2.88
CA ARG A 248 2.99 3.93 -3.99
C ARG A 248 4.11 3.47 -4.90
N GLN A 249 5.17 2.88 -4.36
CA GLN A 249 6.27 2.33 -5.15
C GLN A 249 5.76 1.16 -6.02
N VAL A 250 4.97 0.25 -5.45
CA VAL A 250 4.33 -0.85 -6.19
C VAL A 250 3.39 -0.31 -7.27
N ALA A 251 2.55 0.67 -6.93
CA ALA A 251 1.69 1.34 -7.91
C ALA A 251 2.52 2.00 -9.03
N GLY A 252 3.64 2.66 -8.72
CA GLY A 252 4.56 3.24 -9.70
C GLY A 252 5.15 2.21 -10.66
N ILE A 253 5.54 1.04 -10.15
CA ILE A 253 6.01 -0.10 -10.98
C ILE A 253 4.89 -0.58 -11.91
N ILE A 254 3.66 -0.65 -11.43
CA ILE A 254 2.51 -1.05 -12.25
C ILE A 254 2.22 0.00 -13.31
N VAL A 255 2.29 1.30 -12.98
CA VAL A 255 2.10 2.41 -13.95
C VAL A 255 3.12 2.34 -15.08
N ASP A 256 4.41 2.15 -14.78
CA ASP A 256 5.45 1.96 -15.82
C ASP A 256 5.11 0.78 -16.75
N ASN A 257 4.69 -0.35 -16.16
CA ASN A 257 4.29 -1.52 -16.95
C ASN A 257 3.02 -1.24 -17.78
N TRP A 258 2.06 -0.53 -17.22
CA TRP A 258 0.81 -0.16 -17.89
C TRP A 258 1.07 0.69 -19.14
N LEU A 259 1.90 1.73 -18.99
CA LEU A 259 2.29 2.62 -20.07
C LEU A 259 3.10 1.92 -21.17
N ARG A 260 3.73 0.80 -20.83
CA ARG A 260 4.40 -0.09 -21.81
C ARG A 260 3.48 -1.17 -22.39
N GLY A 261 2.16 -1.03 -22.22
CA GLY A 261 1.16 -1.95 -22.78
C GLY A 261 0.89 -3.19 -21.93
N ARG A 262 1.57 -3.36 -20.79
CA ARG A 262 1.32 -4.49 -19.86
C ARG A 262 0.27 -4.10 -18.83
N LYS A 263 -0.97 -4.00 -19.27
CA LYS A 263 -2.10 -3.45 -18.50
C LYS A 263 -2.76 -4.43 -17.54
N ARG A 264 -2.16 -5.57 -17.25
CA ARG A 264 -2.67 -6.56 -16.28
C ARG A 264 -1.63 -6.81 -15.21
N ALA A 265 -2.03 -6.66 -13.96
CA ALA A 265 -1.17 -6.94 -12.81
C ALA A 265 -1.94 -7.77 -11.77
N VAL A 266 -1.20 -8.46 -10.93
CA VAL A 266 -1.72 -9.12 -9.73
C VAL A 266 -1.01 -8.51 -8.54
N TRP A 267 -1.79 -8.03 -7.58
CA TRP A 267 -1.30 -7.48 -6.32
C TRP A 267 -1.70 -8.38 -5.17
N VAL A 268 -0.78 -9.18 -4.68
CA VAL A 268 -1.03 -10.10 -3.56
C VAL A 268 -0.69 -9.39 -2.25
N SER A 269 -1.59 -9.45 -1.29
CA SER A 269 -1.43 -8.84 0.02
C SER A 269 -1.73 -9.84 1.15
N LYS A 270 -1.32 -9.50 2.37
CA LYS A 270 -1.59 -10.31 3.56
C LYS A 270 -3.07 -10.40 3.89
N SER A 271 -3.85 -9.38 3.54
CA SER A 271 -5.27 -9.25 3.88
C SER A 271 -6.00 -8.49 2.79
N ASP A 272 -7.22 -8.92 2.51
CA ASP A 272 -8.16 -8.25 1.61
C ASP A 272 -8.54 -6.83 2.09
N LYS A 273 -8.46 -6.55 3.39
CA LYS A 273 -8.68 -5.21 3.97
C LYS A 273 -7.70 -4.16 3.45
N LEU A 274 -6.52 -4.58 2.97
CA LEU A 274 -5.52 -3.68 2.40
C LEU A 274 -5.86 -3.21 0.98
N ILE A 275 -6.98 -3.67 0.40
CA ILE A 275 -7.45 -3.21 -0.91
C ILE A 275 -7.71 -1.70 -0.94
N GLU A 276 -8.21 -1.12 0.17
CA GLU A 276 -8.46 0.32 0.24
C GLU A 276 -7.15 1.14 0.23
N ASP A 277 -6.10 0.61 0.85
CA ASP A 277 -4.77 1.20 0.76
C ASP A 277 -4.20 1.10 -0.67
N ALA A 278 -4.36 -0.04 -1.32
CA ALA A 278 -3.94 -0.23 -2.71
C ALA A 278 -4.70 0.71 -3.67
N LYS A 279 -6.01 0.87 -3.51
CA LYS A 279 -6.83 1.83 -4.27
C LYS A 279 -6.34 3.26 -4.08
N ARG A 280 -6.13 3.67 -2.83
CA ARG A 280 -5.63 5.02 -2.48
C ARG A 280 -4.28 5.29 -3.16
N ASP A 281 -3.35 4.34 -3.07
CA ASP A 281 -2.02 4.49 -3.66
C ASP A 281 -2.08 4.50 -5.20
N TRP A 282 -2.93 3.67 -5.80
CA TRP A 282 -3.17 3.65 -7.24
C TRP A 282 -3.79 4.95 -7.75
N MET A 283 -4.85 5.43 -7.09
CA MET A 283 -5.51 6.70 -7.45
C MET A 283 -4.59 7.91 -7.27
N ALA A 284 -3.70 7.89 -6.28
CA ALA A 284 -2.71 8.96 -6.10
C ALA A 284 -1.77 9.10 -7.31
N LEU A 285 -1.54 8.04 -8.07
CA LEU A 285 -0.74 8.05 -9.28
C LEU A 285 -1.58 8.33 -10.55
N GLY A 286 -2.87 8.56 -10.41
CA GLY A 286 -3.78 8.88 -11.52
C GLY A 286 -4.58 7.69 -12.07
N GLY A 287 -4.52 6.53 -11.44
CA GLY A 287 -5.38 5.40 -11.77
C GLY A 287 -6.81 5.58 -11.26
N ARG A 288 -7.72 4.74 -11.72
CA ARG A 288 -9.13 4.72 -11.27
C ARG A 288 -9.32 3.67 -10.19
N GLU A 289 -10.18 3.95 -9.23
CA GLU A 289 -10.54 2.96 -8.21
C GLU A 289 -11.03 1.64 -8.82
N SER A 290 -11.78 1.73 -9.93
CA SER A 290 -12.32 0.58 -10.64
C SER A 290 -11.28 -0.34 -11.27
N ASP A 291 -10.03 0.12 -11.44
CA ASP A 291 -8.93 -0.68 -11.97
C ASP A 291 -8.47 -1.74 -10.97
N ILE A 292 -8.66 -1.49 -9.67
CA ILE A 292 -8.35 -2.46 -8.60
C ILE A 292 -9.56 -3.39 -8.42
N VAL A 293 -9.41 -4.61 -8.88
CA VAL A 293 -10.48 -5.61 -8.89
C VAL A 293 -10.21 -6.67 -7.83
N PRO A 294 -11.06 -6.78 -6.80
CA PRO A 294 -10.85 -7.79 -5.77
C PRO A 294 -11.08 -9.21 -6.33
N LEU A 295 -10.22 -10.16 -5.96
CA LEU A 295 -10.33 -11.56 -6.34
C LEU A 295 -11.68 -12.17 -5.94
N SER A 296 -12.28 -11.68 -4.84
CA SER A 296 -13.59 -12.12 -4.36
C SER A 296 -14.76 -11.90 -5.34
N LYS A 297 -14.58 -11.06 -6.38
CA LYS A 297 -15.55 -10.89 -7.46
C LYS A 297 -15.63 -12.11 -8.39
N PHE A 298 -14.64 -12.98 -8.37
CA PHE A 298 -14.58 -14.15 -9.23
C PHE A 298 -14.95 -15.41 -8.46
N ARG A 299 -15.68 -16.30 -9.12
CA ARG A 299 -15.99 -17.60 -8.52
C ARG A 299 -14.71 -18.44 -8.43
N GLN A 300 -14.50 -19.09 -7.29
CA GLN A 300 -13.38 -20.02 -7.11
C GLN A 300 -13.35 -21.07 -8.22
N GLY A 301 -12.19 -21.30 -8.82
CA GLY A 301 -12.01 -22.26 -9.91
C GLY A 301 -12.47 -21.77 -11.28
N SER A 302 -12.96 -20.53 -11.40
CA SER A 302 -13.30 -19.94 -12.71
C SER A 302 -12.11 -19.24 -13.35
N ASP A 303 -12.09 -19.16 -14.68
CA ASP A 303 -11.12 -18.36 -15.41
C ASP A 303 -11.30 -16.88 -15.11
N ILE A 304 -10.21 -16.19 -14.74
CA ILE A 304 -10.20 -14.76 -14.53
C ILE A 304 -9.92 -14.07 -15.86
N ARG A 305 -10.97 -13.47 -16.43
CA ARG A 305 -10.89 -12.72 -17.69
C ARG A 305 -10.80 -11.22 -17.41
N LEU A 306 -9.61 -10.76 -17.08
CA LEU A 306 -9.31 -9.34 -16.91
C LEU A 306 -8.63 -8.82 -18.18
N THR A 307 -9.25 -7.89 -18.90
CA THR A 307 -8.65 -7.27 -20.10
C THR A 307 -7.57 -6.27 -19.73
N GLU A 308 -7.84 -5.46 -18.70
CA GLU A 308 -6.92 -4.53 -18.07
C GLU A 308 -7.30 -4.34 -16.59
N GLY A 309 -6.35 -3.98 -15.73
CA GLY A 309 -6.56 -3.74 -14.31
C GLY A 309 -5.58 -4.49 -13.43
N VAL A 310 -5.78 -4.32 -12.13
CA VAL A 310 -5.01 -4.95 -11.07
C VAL A 310 -5.92 -5.89 -10.29
N LEU A 311 -5.65 -7.17 -10.37
CA LEU A 311 -6.32 -8.16 -9.54
C LEU A 311 -5.74 -8.12 -8.13
N PHE A 312 -6.58 -7.90 -7.10
CA PHE A 312 -6.16 -7.78 -5.71
C PHE A 312 -6.69 -8.94 -4.87
#